data_fb8634c207f4ba548419479a05a5d6c7
#
_entry.id   fb8634c207f4ba548419479a05a5d6c7
#
_cell.length_a   1.000
_cell.length_b   1.000
_cell.length_c   1.000
_cell.angle_alpha   90.00
_cell.angle_beta   90.00
_cell.angle_gamma   90.00
#
_symmetry.space_group_name_H-M   'P 1'
#
loop_
_entity.id
_entity.type
_entity.pdbx_description
1 polymer ?
#
loop_
_entity_poly.entity_id
_entity_poly.type
_entity_poly.pdbx_seq_one_letter_code
_entity_poly.pdbx_strand_id
1 'polypeptide(L)'
;MKWYGITGSWRKTSAQVEADVRKTVQEIIERGDGIVTGGALNVDWFATDEALLTDPTAKYVRVCLPVTLERYAAHYRMRADEGAITHEQAEMLIDQLTRLKQANPDALIEHPTNTVIDQTTYFERNSQVVELSDVMVGFQVNGSVGVQDTIDKAVVEGKEVQLKQYTIE
;
A
#
# COMPACT_ATOMS: atom_id res chain seq x y z
N MET A 1 15.65 -2.97 -13.38
CA MET A 1 14.30 -3.07 -12.77
C MET A 1 13.99 -1.77 -12.05
N LYS A 2 12.84 -1.20 -12.31
CA LYS A 2 12.33 -0.03 -11.58
C LYS A 2 11.31 -0.43 -10.53
N TRP A 3 11.19 0.37 -9.48
CA TRP A 3 10.18 0.21 -8.44
C TRP A 3 9.15 1.33 -8.52
N TYR A 4 7.89 0.95 -8.59
CA TYR A 4 6.74 1.85 -8.66
C TYR A 4 6.02 1.87 -7.32
N GLY A 5 6.06 2.99 -6.61
CA GLY A 5 5.26 3.18 -5.41
C GLY A 5 3.81 3.36 -5.78
N ILE A 6 2.94 2.55 -5.19
CA ILE A 6 1.49 2.64 -5.38
C ILE A 6 0.91 3.24 -4.10
N THR A 7 0.20 4.33 -4.24
CA THR A 7 -0.52 4.96 -3.13
C THR A 7 -1.96 5.28 -3.54
N GLY A 8 -2.88 5.18 -2.61
CA GLY A 8 -4.28 5.44 -2.92
C GLY A 8 -5.15 5.54 -1.68
N SER A 9 -6.36 6.00 -1.90
CA SER A 9 -7.34 6.19 -0.84
C SER A 9 -7.76 4.85 -0.24
N TRP A 10 -7.80 4.79 1.10
CA TRP A 10 -8.14 3.56 1.80
C TRP A 10 -9.61 3.48 2.24
N ARG A 11 -10.31 4.64 2.34
CA ARG A 11 -11.69 4.69 2.85
C ARG A 11 -12.73 4.45 1.77
N LYS A 12 -12.63 5.20 0.66
CA LYS A 12 -13.57 5.08 -0.45
C LYS A 12 -12.89 4.49 -1.67
N THR A 13 -13.57 3.58 -2.32
CA THR A 13 -13.13 2.96 -3.56
C THR A 13 -14.32 2.65 -4.46
N SER A 14 -14.04 2.23 -5.67
CA SER A 14 -15.02 1.80 -6.65
C SER A 14 -14.47 0.68 -7.50
N ALA A 15 -15.34 0.03 -8.27
CA ALA A 15 -14.93 -0.99 -9.23
C ALA A 15 -13.94 -0.42 -10.27
N GLN A 16 -14.10 0.84 -10.65
CA GLN A 16 -13.20 1.49 -11.60
C GLN A 16 -11.80 1.71 -11.01
N VAL A 17 -11.72 2.15 -9.75
CA VAL A 17 -10.44 2.31 -9.04
C VAL A 17 -9.73 0.96 -8.95
N GLU A 18 -10.41 -0.07 -8.51
CA GLU A 18 -9.84 -1.43 -8.42
C GLU A 18 -9.32 -1.92 -9.77
N ALA A 19 -10.12 -1.79 -10.82
CA ALA A 19 -9.73 -2.20 -12.17
C ALA A 19 -8.48 -1.46 -12.66
N ASP A 20 -8.41 -0.16 -12.44
CA ASP A 20 -7.28 0.67 -12.85
C ASP A 20 -6.01 0.32 -12.08
N VAL A 21 -6.12 0.07 -10.77
CA VAL A 21 -4.98 -0.36 -9.93
C VAL A 21 -4.45 -1.71 -10.40
N ARG A 22 -5.33 -2.69 -10.58
CA ARG A 22 -4.94 -4.04 -10.98
C ARG A 22 -4.28 -4.06 -12.36
N LYS A 23 -4.84 -3.33 -13.31
CA LYS A 23 -4.27 -3.19 -14.65
C LYS A 23 -2.87 -2.57 -14.60
N THR A 24 -2.72 -1.48 -13.84
CA THR A 24 -1.43 -0.79 -13.69
C THR A 24 -0.37 -1.74 -13.11
N VAL A 25 -0.71 -2.46 -12.05
CA VAL A 25 0.22 -3.40 -11.39
C VAL A 25 0.59 -4.55 -12.32
N GLN A 26 -0.38 -5.13 -13.01
CA GLN A 26 -0.12 -6.20 -13.96
C GLN A 26 0.87 -5.76 -15.06
N GLU A 27 0.65 -4.58 -15.64
CA GLU A 27 1.55 -4.03 -16.67
C GLU A 27 2.97 -3.79 -16.13
N ILE A 28 3.09 -3.31 -14.87
CA ILE A 28 4.39 -3.09 -14.23
C ILE A 28 5.15 -4.42 -14.08
N ILE A 29 4.50 -5.44 -13.54
CA ILE A 29 5.14 -6.72 -13.25
C ILE A 29 5.45 -7.49 -14.54
N GLU A 30 4.57 -7.46 -15.53
CA GLU A 30 4.78 -8.13 -16.82
C GLU A 30 6.01 -7.61 -17.57
N ARG A 31 6.37 -6.36 -17.38
CA ARG A 31 7.62 -5.82 -17.98
C ARG A 31 8.86 -6.02 -17.09
N GLY A 32 8.74 -6.73 -15.98
CA GLY A 32 9.86 -7.05 -15.09
C GLY A 32 10.19 -5.99 -14.03
N ASP A 33 9.29 -5.05 -13.81
CA ASP A 33 9.40 -4.04 -12.74
C ASP A 33 8.63 -4.47 -11.50
N GLY A 34 8.85 -3.80 -10.37
CA GLY A 34 8.21 -4.12 -9.11
C GLY A 34 7.37 -2.97 -8.55
N ILE A 35 6.58 -3.28 -7.53
CA ILE A 35 5.75 -2.30 -6.81
C ILE A 35 6.14 -2.20 -5.34
N VAL A 36 5.90 -1.03 -4.76
CA VAL A 36 6.03 -0.75 -3.32
C VAL A 36 4.70 -0.19 -2.82
N THR A 37 4.15 -0.74 -1.76
CA THR A 37 2.90 -0.26 -1.15
C THR A 37 3.07 0.00 0.34
N GLY A 38 2.07 0.65 0.93
CA GLY A 38 2.05 0.95 2.36
C GLY A 38 1.23 -0.02 3.22
N GLY A 39 0.70 -1.09 2.64
CA GLY A 39 -0.04 -2.09 3.39
C GLY A 39 -1.38 -1.63 3.95
N ALA A 40 -2.04 -0.66 3.34
CA ALA A 40 -3.37 -0.20 3.73
C ALA A 40 -4.49 -0.99 3.05
N LEU A 41 -5.73 -0.68 3.40
CA LEU A 41 -6.92 -1.22 2.74
C LEU A 41 -7.13 -0.60 1.36
N ASN A 42 -7.95 -1.25 0.56
CA ASN A 42 -8.37 -0.82 -0.78
C ASN A 42 -7.21 -0.72 -1.76
N VAL A 43 -6.76 0.44 -2.19
CA VAL A 43 -5.75 0.57 -3.27
C VAL A 43 -4.49 -0.25 -2.99
N ASP A 44 -3.90 -0.12 -1.82
CA ASP A 44 -2.70 -0.88 -1.45
C ASP A 44 -2.98 -2.39 -1.45
N TRP A 45 -4.15 -2.79 -0.93
CA TRP A 45 -4.56 -4.19 -0.92
C TRP A 45 -4.76 -4.74 -2.33
N PHE A 46 -5.45 -3.99 -3.21
CA PHE A 46 -5.64 -4.39 -4.61
C PHE A 46 -4.29 -4.56 -5.33
N ALA A 47 -3.39 -3.62 -5.11
CA ALA A 47 -2.07 -3.65 -5.74
C ALA A 47 -1.26 -4.87 -5.28
N THR A 48 -1.22 -5.13 -3.99
CA THR A 48 -0.50 -6.27 -3.43
C THR A 48 -1.13 -7.59 -3.86
N ASP A 49 -2.47 -7.68 -3.86
CA ASP A 49 -3.19 -8.87 -4.31
C ASP A 49 -2.89 -9.19 -5.78
N GLU A 50 -2.94 -8.18 -6.65
CA GLU A 50 -2.62 -8.38 -8.08
C GLU A 50 -1.16 -8.79 -8.29
N ALA A 51 -0.25 -8.21 -7.52
CA ALA A 51 1.16 -8.60 -7.58
C ALA A 51 1.36 -10.07 -7.20
N LEU A 52 0.68 -10.55 -6.17
CA LEU A 52 0.76 -11.95 -5.73
C LEU A 52 0.05 -12.90 -6.70
N LEU A 53 -1.03 -12.46 -7.35
CA LEU A 53 -1.69 -13.24 -8.41
C LEU A 53 -0.78 -13.39 -9.65
N THR A 54 -0.08 -12.33 -10.01
CA THR A 54 0.81 -12.32 -11.17
C THR A 54 2.11 -13.08 -10.89
N ASP A 55 2.68 -12.91 -9.68
CA ASP A 55 3.87 -13.61 -9.22
C ASP A 55 3.72 -14.07 -7.77
N PRO A 56 3.31 -15.33 -7.54
CA PRO A 56 3.12 -15.86 -6.19
C PRO A 56 4.40 -15.94 -5.34
N THR A 57 5.59 -15.80 -5.95
CA THR A 57 6.86 -15.79 -5.21
C THR A 57 7.14 -14.47 -4.50
N ALA A 58 6.32 -13.45 -4.75
CA ALA A 58 6.46 -12.10 -4.21
C ALA A 58 7.82 -11.44 -4.50
N LYS A 59 8.40 -11.73 -5.66
CA LYS A 59 9.66 -11.14 -6.08
C LYS A 59 9.53 -9.66 -6.46
N TYR A 60 8.36 -9.28 -6.99
CA TYR A 60 8.11 -7.96 -7.56
C TYR A 60 7.24 -7.06 -6.68
N VAL A 61 7.15 -7.36 -5.39
CA VAL A 61 6.35 -6.57 -4.46
C VAL A 61 7.10 -6.34 -3.16
N ARG A 62 6.98 -5.12 -2.62
CA ARG A 62 7.44 -4.74 -1.28
C ARG A 62 6.33 -3.98 -0.58
N VAL A 63 6.11 -4.29 0.68
CA VAL A 63 5.12 -3.61 1.51
C VAL A 63 5.82 -3.05 2.74
N CYS A 64 5.67 -1.74 2.96
CA CYS A 64 6.22 -1.05 4.11
C CYS A 64 5.14 -0.92 5.18
N LEU A 65 5.42 -1.37 6.40
CA LEU A 65 4.54 -1.21 7.55
C LEU A 65 5.13 -0.19 8.53
N PRO A 66 4.29 0.57 9.25
CA PRO A 66 4.77 1.53 10.26
C PRO A 66 5.30 0.87 11.53
N VAL A 67 4.96 -0.40 11.75
CA VAL A 67 5.32 -1.22 12.93
C VAL A 67 5.58 -2.65 12.48
N THR A 68 5.70 -3.61 13.42
CA THR A 68 5.73 -5.04 13.09
C THR A 68 4.36 -5.52 12.60
N LEU A 69 4.33 -6.62 11.87
CA LEU A 69 3.08 -7.25 11.44
C LEU A 69 2.17 -7.61 12.64
N GLU A 70 2.75 -8.11 13.72
CA GLU A 70 2.00 -8.45 14.93
C GLU A 70 1.27 -7.23 15.50
N ARG A 71 1.95 -6.10 15.64
CA ARG A 71 1.34 -4.85 16.12
C ARG A 71 0.35 -4.28 15.12
N TYR A 72 0.64 -4.37 13.84
CA TYR A 72 -0.27 -3.93 12.78
C TYR A 72 -1.57 -4.71 12.78
N ALA A 73 -1.48 -6.02 12.92
CA ALA A 73 -2.64 -6.92 13.02
C ALA A 73 -3.50 -6.58 14.24
N ALA A 74 -2.87 -6.41 15.42
CA ALA A 74 -3.58 -6.03 16.65
C ALA A 74 -4.30 -4.69 16.49
N HIS A 75 -3.67 -3.71 15.83
CA HIS A 75 -4.27 -2.39 15.56
C HIS A 75 -5.50 -2.52 14.66
N TYR A 76 -5.42 -3.26 13.56
CA TYR A 76 -6.55 -3.43 12.65
C TYR A 76 -7.71 -4.19 13.29
N ARG A 77 -7.44 -5.19 14.11
CA ARG A 77 -8.48 -5.88 14.88
C ARG A 77 -9.16 -4.96 15.89
N MET A 78 -8.39 -4.11 16.55
CA MET A 78 -8.94 -3.09 17.45
C MET A 78 -9.83 -2.10 16.70
N ARG A 79 -9.40 -1.63 15.52
CA ARG A 79 -10.20 -0.72 14.68
C ARG A 79 -11.49 -1.38 14.21
N ALA A 80 -11.47 -2.68 13.94
CA ALA A 80 -12.68 -3.45 13.61
C ALA A 80 -13.63 -3.54 14.82
N ASP A 81 -13.11 -3.79 16.02
CA ASP A 81 -13.89 -3.80 17.26
C ASP A 81 -14.53 -2.45 17.54
N GLU A 82 -13.87 -1.36 17.20
CA GLU A 82 -14.39 0.01 17.31
C GLU A 82 -15.41 0.37 16.21
N GLY A 83 -15.58 -0.46 15.20
CA GLY A 83 -16.48 -0.21 14.07
C GLY A 83 -15.93 0.73 12.99
N ALA A 84 -14.64 1.09 13.03
CA ALA A 84 -14.03 1.94 12.01
C ALA A 84 -13.87 1.24 10.66
N ILE A 85 -13.66 -0.07 10.71
CA ILE A 85 -13.62 -0.99 9.57
C ILE A 85 -14.40 -2.25 9.94
N THR A 86 -14.66 -3.12 8.96
CA THR A 86 -15.28 -4.42 9.25
C THR A 86 -14.24 -5.42 9.72
N HIS A 87 -14.68 -6.44 10.48
CA HIS A 87 -13.80 -7.57 10.86
C HIS A 87 -13.28 -8.32 9.64
N GLU A 88 -14.10 -8.45 8.59
CA GLU A 88 -13.69 -9.05 7.32
C GLU A 88 -12.55 -8.27 6.67
N GLN A 89 -12.64 -6.94 6.61
CA GLN A 89 -11.55 -6.10 6.08
C GLN A 89 -10.25 -6.28 6.86
N ALA A 90 -10.33 -6.32 8.19
CA ALA A 90 -9.15 -6.52 9.04
C ALA A 90 -8.48 -7.87 8.75
N GLU A 91 -9.26 -8.95 8.73
CA GLU A 91 -8.72 -10.29 8.50
C GLU A 91 -8.20 -10.49 7.07
N MET A 92 -8.84 -9.91 6.07
CA MET A 92 -8.35 -9.92 4.68
C MET A 92 -6.96 -9.28 4.57
N LEU A 93 -6.76 -8.14 5.21
CA LEU A 93 -5.47 -7.43 5.19
C LEU A 93 -4.40 -8.23 5.93
N ILE A 94 -4.71 -8.71 7.13
CA ILE A 94 -3.78 -9.50 7.95
C ILE A 94 -3.37 -10.79 7.22
N ASP A 95 -4.33 -11.48 6.61
CA ASP A 95 -4.08 -12.70 5.82
C ASP A 95 -3.16 -12.42 4.64
N GLN A 96 -3.41 -11.34 3.89
CA GLN A 96 -2.57 -10.96 2.76
C GLN A 96 -1.12 -10.70 3.19
N LEU A 97 -0.92 -9.92 4.25
CA LEU A 97 0.43 -9.58 4.73
C LEU A 97 1.15 -10.81 5.31
N THR A 98 0.41 -11.70 5.94
CA THR A 98 0.96 -12.97 6.45
C THR A 98 1.41 -13.86 5.29
N ARG A 99 0.58 -14.02 4.26
CA ARG A 99 0.94 -14.78 3.05
C ARG A 99 2.14 -14.18 2.32
N LEU A 100 2.18 -12.84 2.24
CA LEU A 100 3.31 -12.13 1.63
C LEU A 100 4.62 -12.46 2.35
N LYS A 101 4.62 -12.36 3.68
CA LYS A 101 5.79 -12.66 4.50
C LYS A 101 6.23 -14.13 4.39
N GLN A 102 5.28 -15.04 4.30
CA GLN A 102 5.55 -16.45 4.09
C GLN A 102 6.17 -16.75 2.72
N ALA A 103 5.65 -16.09 1.67
CA ALA A 103 6.15 -16.26 0.31
C ALA A 103 7.56 -15.68 0.14
N ASN A 104 7.81 -14.49 0.68
CA ASN A 104 9.09 -13.80 0.62
C ASN A 104 9.25 -12.89 1.84
N PRO A 105 10.00 -13.30 2.88
CA PRO A 105 10.20 -12.47 4.07
C PRO A 105 10.77 -11.09 3.77
N ASP A 106 11.57 -10.94 2.73
CA ASP A 106 12.17 -9.65 2.33
C ASP A 106 11.15 -8.70 1.69
N ALA A 107 9.98 -9.21 1.28
CA ALA A 107 8.93 -8.39 0.70
C ALA A 107 8.16 -7.57 1.75
N LEU A 108 8.16 -7.97 3.01
CA LEU A 108 7.51 -7.24 4.09
C LEU A 108 8.54 -6.48 4.91
N ILE A 109 8.48 -5.15 4.86
CA ILE A 109 9.42 -4.26 5.55
C ILE A 109 8.74 -3.75 6.82
N GLU A 110 9.19 -4.23 7.95
CA GLU A 110 8.64 -3.92 9.28
C GLU A 110 9.52 -2.90 10.00
N HIS A 111 8.95 -2.19 10.98
CA HIS A 111 9.65 -1.27 11.86
C HIS A 111 9.56 -1.75 13.31
N PRO A 112 10.51 -2.58 13.78
CA PRO A 112 10.44 -3.19 15.10
C PRO A 112 10.58 -2.19 16.25
N THR A 113 11.21 -1.04 16.01
CA THR A 113 11.41 0.00 17.03
C THR A 113 10.19 0.85 17.28
N ASN A 114 9.25 0.94 16.33
CA ASN A 114 8.00 1.66 16.50
C ASN A 114 7.00 0.79 17.28
N THR A 115 6.37 1.37 18.30
CA THR A 115 5.39 0.70 19.14
C THR A 115 3.98 1.26 19.02
N VAL A 116 3.84 2.44 18.41
CA VAL A 116 2.58 3.17 18.26
C VAL A 116 2.27 3.36 16.79
N ILE A 117 1.01 3.21 16.43
CA ILE A 117 0.48 3.55 15.11
C ILE A 117 -0.28 4.86 15.24
N ASP A 118 0.27 5.92 14.69
CA ASP A 118 -0.29 7.26 14.67
C ASP A 118 0.08 7.97 13.36
N GLN A 119 -0.28 9.26 13.26
CA GLN A 119 0.02 10.05 12.07
C GLN A 119 1.53 10.12 11.79
N THR A 120 2.36 10.22 12.82
CA THR A 120 3.81 10.28 12.67
C THR A 120 4.37 9.00 12.05
N THR A 121 3.98 7.84 12.58
CA THR A 121 4.46 6.54 12.05
C THR A 121 3.89 6.23 10.66
N TYR A 122 2.67 6.67 10.36
CA TYR A 122 2.13 6.59 9.00
C TYR A 122 2.90 7.48 8.02
N PHE A 123 3.29 8.69 8.42
CA PHE A 123 4.08 9.57 7.58
C PHE A 123 5.51 9.04 7.35
N GLU A 124 6.11 8.43 8.36
CA GLU A 124 7.40 7.71 8.21
C GLU A 124 7.27 6.58 7.19
N ARG A 125 6.19 5.79 7.28
CA ARG A 125 5.90 4.73 6.32
C ARG A 125 5.73 5.29 4.91
N ASN A 126 4.98 6.38 4.73
CA ASN A 126 4.80 7.03 3.44
C ASN A 126 6.15 7.50 2.87
N SER A 127 7.01 8.07 3.71
CA SER A 127 8.37 8.49 3.31
C SER A 127 9.20 7.30 2.83
N GLN A 128 9.10 6.16 3.48
CA GLN A 128 9.82 4.95 3.10
C GLN A 128 9.32 4.39 1.76
N VAL A 129 8.01 4.40 1.52
CA VAL A 129 7.45 4.02 0.21
C VAL A 129 8.04 4.89 -0.90
N VAL A 130 8.07 6.20 -0.70
CA VAL A 130 8.67 7.14 -1.66
C VAL A 130 10.15 6.86 -1.87
N GLU A 131 10.90 6.69 -0.78
CA GLU A 131 12.35 6.45 -0.80
C GLU A 131 12.71 5.19 -1.60
N LEU A 132 11.95 4.12 -1.44
CA LEU A 132 12.17 2.85 -2.13
C LEU A 132 11.68 2.84 -3.58
N SER A 133 10.99 3.88 -4.02
CA SER A 133 10.38 3.97 -5.34
C SER A 133 11.18 4.83 -6.28
N ASP A 134 11.20 4.46 -7.56
CA ASP A 134 11.71 5.30 -8.65
C ASP A 134 10.62 6.20 -9.22
N VAL A 135 9.39 5.69 -9.24
CA VAL A 135 8.20 6.37 -9.75
C VAL A 135 7.09 6.21 -8.73
N MET A 136 6.29 7.26 -8.49
CA MET A 136 5.09 7.17 -7.66
C MET A 136 3.84 7.22 -8.53
N VAL A 137 2.92 6.28 -8.29
CA VAL A 137 1.61 6.23 -8.94
C VAL A 137 0.54 6.39 -7.88
N GLY A 138 -0.24 7.46 -7.96
CA GLY A 138 -1.31 7.76 -7.04
C GLY A 138 -2.69 7.53 -7.64
N PHE A 139 -3.58 6.94 -6.82
CA PHE A 139 -4.99 6.74 -7.12
C PHE A 139 -5.80 7.49 -6.05
N GLN A 140 -6.04 8.77 -6.29
CA GLN A 140 -6.61 9.68 -5.30
C GLN A 140 -8.12 9.81 -5.45
N VAL A 141 -8.86 9.46 -4.41
CA VAL A 141 -10.32 9.62 -4.37
C VAL A 141 -10.67 10.82 -3.49
N ASN A 142 -11.47 11.73 -4.04
CA ASN A 142 -12.00 12.90 -3.32
C ASN A 142 -10.92 13.75 -2.62
N GLY A 143 -9.77 13.91 -3.24
CA GLY A 143 -8.68 14.73 -2.69
C GLY A 143 -8.06 14.19 -1.40
N SER A 144 -8.02 12.88 -1.22
CA SER A 144 -7.46 12.21 -0.02
C SER A 144 -6.14 12.83 0.44
N VAL A 145 -6.08 13.20 1.72
CA VAL A 145 -4.92 13.86 2.33
C VAL A 145 -3.71 12.93 2.43
N GLY A 146 -3.94 11.66 2.74
CA GLY A 146 -2.85 10.66 2.82
C GLY A 146 -2.15 10.44 1.49
N VAL A 147 -2.91 10.39 0.40
CA VAL A 147 -2.36 10.29 -0.95
C VAL A 147 -1.60 11.58 -1.30
N GLN A 148 -2.18 12.73 -1.01
CA GLN A 148 -1.53 14.02 -1.27
C GLN A 148 -0.20 14.16 -0.53
N ASP A 149 -0.13 13.74 0.74
CA ASP A 149 1.12 13.73 1.50
C ASP A 149 2.21 12.92 0.81
N THR A 150 1.88 11.72 0.37
CA THR A 150 2.83 10.83 -0.32
C THR A 150 3.29 11.42 -1.66
N ILE A 151 2.37 12.00 -2.43
CA ILE A 151 2.68 12.65 -3.70
C ILE A 151 3.57 13.87 -3.48
N ASP A 152 3.27 14.70 -2.49
CA ASP A 152 4.08 15.89 -2.16
C ASP A 152 5.50 15.49 -1.76
N LYS A 153 5.67 14.43 -0.98
CA LYS A 153 6.99 13.88 -0.63
C LYS A 153 7.76 13.42 -1.86
N ALA A 154 7.09 12.75 -2.78
CA ALA A 154 7.71 12.30 -4.04
C ALA A 154 8.20 13.47 -4.89
N VAL A 155 7.40 14.54 -4.99
CA VAL A 155 7.77 15.75 -5.71
C VAL A 155 9.01 16.40 -5.08
N VAL A 156 9.04 16.53 -3.76
CA VAL A 156 10.20 17.09 -3.03
C VAL A 156 11.47 16.29 -3.29
N GLU A 157 11.37 14.97 -3.37
CA GLU A 157 12.52 14.08 -3.67
C GLU A 157 12.87 14.00 -5.16
N GLY A 158 12.16 14.71 -6.02
CA GLY A 158 12.40 14.72 -7.46
C GLY A 158 12.00 13.44 -8.18
N LYS A 159 11.11 12.64 -7.60
CA LYS A 159 10.60 11.41 -8.21
C LYS A 159 9.58 11.75 -9.30
N GLU A 160 9.50 10.91 -10.33
CA GLU A 160 8.42 10.94 -11.29
C GLU A 160 7.10 10.61 -10.59
N VAL A 161 6.04 11.34 -10.91
CA VAL A 161 4.71 11.15 -10.32
C VAL A 161 3.67 11.00 -11.42
N GLN A 162 2.84 9.96 -11.29
CA GLN A 162 1.67 9.71 -12.12
C GLN A 162 0.46 9.72 -11.19
N LEU A 163 -0.42 10.70 -11.30
CA LEU A 163 -1.59 10.86 -10.42
C LEU A 163 -2.87 10.69 -11.21
N LYS A 164 -3.70 9.74 -10.77
CA LYS A 164 -5.08 9.57 -11.22
C LYS A 164 -6.03 10.03 -10.13
N GLN A 165 -6.98 10.88 -10.47
CA GLN A 165 -7.95 11.45 -9.54
C GLN A 165 -9.36 10.96 -9.86
N TYR A 166 -10.10 10.63 -8.81
CA TYR A 166 -11.47 10.11 -8.87
C TYR A 166 -12.38 10.92 -7.96
N THR A 167 -13.62 11.11 -8.39
CA THR A 167 -14.66 11.67 -7.55
C THR A 167 -15.74 10.61 -7.33
N ILE A 168 -15.99 10.29 -6.07
CA ILE A 168 -17.00 9.30 -5.66
C ILE A 168 -17.92 9.97 -4.64
N GLU A 169 -19.22 9.90 -4.89
CA GLU A 169 -20.26 10.44 -4.00
C GLU A 169 -20.47 9.63 -2.72
#